data_1e661d1e4c4b00fe64cfb70353c46ddb
#
_entry.id   1e661d1e4c4b00fe64cfb70353c46ddb
#
_cell.length_a   1.000
_cell.length_b   1.000
_cell.length_c   1.000
_cell.angle_alpha   90.00
_cell.angle_beta   90.00
_cell.angle_gamma   90.00
#
_symmetry.space_group_name_H-M   'P 1'
#
loop_
_entity.id
_entity.type
_entity.pdbx_description
1 polymer ?
#
loop_
_entity_poly.entity_id
_entity_poly.type
_entity_poly.pdbx_seq_one_letter_code
_entity_poly.pdbx_strand_id
1 'polypeptide(L)'
;MALFNPTREEVRRFFCDTWKKKAENHILDSMETLASDWMVEHPEYHSLLENPEGALAQDYTPERGETNPFLHLSMHLSISEQISINQPPGIKEIADKLSQKLGSMHEAQHLIMECLGQVMWEAQREGGQLSPEKYLEALKRLT
;
A
#
# COMPACT_ATOMS: atom_id res chain seq x y z
N MET A 1 10.72 16.57 9.24
CA MET A 1 10.04 15.61 8.34
C MET A 1 8.55 15.66 8.55
N ALA A 2 7.80 15.67 7.48
CA ALA A 2 6.36 15.65 7.55
C ALA A 2 5.90 14.20 7.79
N LEU A 3 5.69 13.85 9.06
CA LEU A 3 5.29 12.48 9.43
C LEU A 3 3.95 12.07 8.85
N PHE A 4 3.04 13.04 8.71
CA PHE A 4 1.67 12.77 8.31
C PHE A 4 1.39 13.12 6.85
N ASN A 5 2.36 13.72 6.17
CA ASN A 5 2.17 14.21 4.82
C ASN A 5 3.49 14.19 4.07
N PRO A 6 4.08 12.99 3.86
CA PRO A 6 5.37 12.88 3.19
C PRO A 6 5.27 13.32 1.74
N THR A 7 6.35 13.91 1.23
CA THR A 7 6.41 14.29 -0.17
C THR A 7 6.54 13.03 -1.04
N ARG A 8 6.20 13.18 -2.32
CA ARG A 8 6.39 12.14 -3.31
C ARG A 8 7.84 11.61 -3.31
N GLU A 9 8.80 12.52 -3.22
CA GLU A 9 10.22 12.16 -3.20
C GLU A 9 10.58 11.36 -1.96
N GLU A 10 10.09 11.78 -0.78
CA GLU A 10 10.35 11.08 0.48
C GLU A 10 9.82 9.66 0.45
N VAL A 11 8.62 9.45 -0.09
CA VAL A 11 8.00 8.12 -0.21
C VAL A 11 8.86 7.23 -1.11
N ARG A 12 9.24 7.74 -2.27
CA ARG A 12 10.03 6.97 -3.23
C ARG A 12 11.41 6.62 -2.69
N ARG A 13 12.06 7.57 -2.00
CA ARG A 13 13.36 7.32 -1.37
C ARG A 13 13.25 6.27 -0.27
N PHE A 14 12.19 6.31 0.51
CA PHE A 14 11.97 5.31 1.54
C PHE A 14 11.98 3.89 0.96
N PHE A 15 11.26 3.65 -0.11
CA PHE A 15 11.21 2.33 -0.73
C PHE A 15 12.55 1.94 -1.37
N CYS A 16 13.17 2.84 -2.10
CA CYS A 16 14.45 2.56 -2.74
C CYS A 16 15.55 2.31 -1.71
N ASP A 17 15.61 3.12 -0.65
CA ASP A 17 16.61 2.97 0.41
C ASP A 17 16.40 1.67 1.18
N THR A 18 15.15 1.31 1.45
CA THR A 18 14.81 0.06 2.11
C THR A 18 15.27 -1.13 1.26
N TRP A 19 15.01 -1.08 -0.03
CA TRP A 19 15.41 -2.14 -0.95
C TRP A 19 16.93 -2.33 -0.95
N LYS A 20 17.67 -1.20 -0.97
CA LYS A 20 19.13 -1.22 -0.91
C LYS A 20 19.64 -1.81 0.40
N LYS A 21 19.04 -1.40 1.53
CA LYS A 21 19.41 -1.93 2.85
C LYS A 21 19.21 -3.45 2.90
N LYS A 22 18.10 -3.93 2.35
CA LYS A 22 17.83 -5.37 2.29
C LYS A 22 18.89 -6.08 1.46
N ALA A 23 19.25 -5.56 0.31
CA ALA A 23 20.27 -6.16 -0.55
C ALA A 23 21.64 -6.22 0.12
N GLU A 24 21.93 -5.24 0.96
CA GLU A 24 23.21 -5.14 1.68
C GLU A 24 23.16 -5.81 3.07
N ASN A 25 22.07 -6.50 3.39
CA ASN A 25 21.87 -7.20 4.65
C ASN A 25 21.94 -6.30 5.88
N HIS A 26 21.51 -5.04 5.74
CA HIS A 26 21.38 -4.11 6.86
C HIS A 26 20.17 -4.47 7.70
N ILE A 27 20.19 -4.07 8.97
CA ILE A 27 19.05 -4.25 9.87
C ILE A 27 17.94 -3.30 9.44
N LEU A 28 16.73 -3.84 9.32
CA LEU A 28 15.53 -3.05 8.95
C LEU A 28 14.68 -2.82 10.19
N ASP A 29 14.08 -1.63 10.30
CA ASP A 29 13.09 -1.38 11.35
C ASP A 29 11.75 -2.03 10.97
N SER A 30 10.73 -1.88 11.82
CA SER A 30 9.43 -2.52 11.60
C SER A 30 8.78 -2.10 10.29
N MET A 31 8.80 -0.81 9.98
CA MET A 31 8.19 -0.28 8.76
C MET A 31 8.97 -0.74 7.52
N GLU A 32 10.29 -0.71 7.60
CA GLU A 32 11.15 -1.17 6.51
C GLU A 32 10.99 -2.66 6.25
N THR A 33 10.86 -3.46 7.31
CA THR A 33 10.62 -4.90 7.19
C THR A 33 9.32 -5.17 6.44
N LEU A 34 8.26 -4.47 6.83
CA LEU A 34 6.95 -4.61 6.20
C LEU A 34 7.01 -4.20 4.74
N ALA A 35 7.67 -3.06 4.45
CA ALA A 35 7.85 -2.59 3.08
C ALA A 35 8.63 -3.61 2.25
N SER A 36 9.69 -4.16 2.82
CA SER A 36 10.52 -5.17 2.16
C SER A 36 9.71 -6.40 1.78
N ASP A 37 8.85 -6.87 2.68
CA ASP A 37 8.00 -8.04 2.41
C ASP A 37 7.11 -7.80 1.20
N TRP A 38 6.50 -6.61 1.09
CA TRP A 38 5.67 -6.30 -0.06
C TRP A 38 6.47 -6.08 -1.34
N MET A 39 7.67 -5.52 -1.24
CA MET A 39 8.54 -5.37 -2.42
C MET A 39 8.99 -6.73 -2.96
N VAL A 40 9.25 -7.70 -2.09
CA VAL A 40 9.55 -9.07 -2.51
C VAL A 40 8.40 -9.70 -3.30
N GLU A 41 7.16 -9.41 -2.87
CA GLU A 41 5.95 -9.92 -3.53
C GLU A 41 5.67 -9.26 -4.88
N HIS A 42 6.42 -8.22 -5.25
CA HIS A 42 6.26 -7.48 -6.50
C HIS A 42 7.56 -7.45 -7.31
N PRO A 43 8.01 -8.60 -7.84
CA PRO A 43 9.27 -8.63 -8.59
C PRO A 43 9.28 -7.72 -9.81
N GLU A 44 8.12 -7.37 -10.33
CA GLU A 44 7.99 -6.44 -11.45
C GLU A 44 8.50 -5.04 -11.13
N TYR A 45 8.65 -4.70 -9.84
CA TYR A 45 9.16 -3.40 -9.42
C TYR A 45 10.64 -3.40 -9.07
N HIS A 46 11.31 -4.55 -9.07
CA HIS A 46 12.67 -4.65 -8.55
C HIS A 46 13.67 -3.80 -9.33
N SER A 47 13.58 -3.76 -10.67
CA SER A 47 14.49 -2.94 -11.46
C SER A 47 14.33 -1.45 -11.18
N LEU A 48 13.09 -1.01 -10.93
CA LEU A 48 12.80 0.38 -10.57
C LEU A 48 13.38 0.71 -9.19
N LEU A 49 13.22 -0.19 -8.24
CA LEU A 49 13.73 0.01 -6.87
C LEU A 49 15.26 0.06 -6.83
N GLU A 50 15.91 -0.58 -7.78
CA GLU A 50 17.37 -0.58 -7.91
C GLU A 50 17.91 0.65 -8.61
N ASN A 51 17.03 1.50 -9.16
CA ASN A 51 17.41 2.70 -9.89
C ASN A 51 16.73 3.93 -9.27
N PRO A 52 17.24 4.44 -8.11
CA PRO A 52 16.61 5.56 -7.43
C PRO A 52 16.44 6.82 -8.27
N GLU A 53 17.44 7.14 -9.11
CA GLU A 53 17.38 8.34 -9.94
C GLU A 53 16.22 8.26 -10.94
N GLY A 54 16.06 7.13 -11.60
CA GLY A 54 14.96 6.90 -12.53
C GLY A 54 13.63 6.87 -11.80
N ALA A 55 13.59 6.26 -10.61
CA ALA A 55 12.39 6.18 -9.80
C ALA A 55 11.89 7.55 -9.37
N LEU A 56 12.80 8.44 -8.97
CA LEU A 56 12.45 9.79 -8.54
C LEU A 56 11.98 10.67 -9.69
N ALA A 57 12.50 10.42 -10.89
CA ALA A 57 12.21 11.24 -12.07
C ALA A 57 10.94 10.83 -12.81
N GLN A 58 10.49 9.57 -12.64
CA GLN A 58 9.38 9.02 -13.41
C GLN A 58 8.04 9.61 -13.00
N ASP A 59 7.26 10.03 -13.99
CA ASP A 59 5.88 10.46 -13.78
C ASP A 59 4.92 9.34 -14.17
N TYR A 60 4.01 9.03 -13.26
CA TYR A 60 2.96 8.05 -13.51
C TYR A 60 1.64 8.80 -13.57
N THR A 61 1.07 8.93 -14.76
CA THR A 61 -0.18 9.69 -14.96
C THR A 61 -1.28 8.77 -15.45
N PRO A 62 -2.54 9.07 -15.09
CA PRO A 62 -3.68 8.29 -15.61
C PRO A 62 -3.77 8.32 -17.13
N GLU A 63 -3.35 9.40 -17.75
CA GLU A 63 -3.38 9.57 -19.21
C GLU A 63 -2.48 8.57 -19.93
N ARG A 64 -1.41 8.13 -19.28
CA ARG A 64 -0.50 7.13 -19.82
C ARG A 64 -0.95 5.70 -19.52
N GLY A 65 -1.98 5.54 -18.68
CA GLY A 65 -2.44 4.24 -18.25
C GLY A 65 -1.44 3.47 -17.39
N GLU A 66 -0.44 4.15 -16.86
CA GLU A 66 0.59 3.54 -16.05
C GLU A 66 0.18 3.45 -14.58
N THR A 67 0.43 2.28 -13.98
CA THR A 67 0.25 2.11 -12.54
C THR A 67 1.44 2.71 -11.81
N ASN A 68 1.18 3.48 -10.76
CA ASN A 68 2.24 4.02 -9.91
C ASN A 68 2.67 2.97 -8.90
N PRO A 69 3.87 2.35 -9.06
CA PRO A 69 4.30 1.30 -8.14
C PRO A 69 4.43 1.76 -6.69
N PHE A 70 4.81 3.02 -6.50
CA PHE A 70 5.01 3.58 -5.16
C PHE A 70 3.68 3.79 -4.45
N LEU A 71 2.65 4.19 -5.20
CA LEU A 71 1.30 4.28 -4.66
C LEU A 71 0.80 2.89 -4.26
N HIS A 72 1.00 1.90 -5.12
CA HIS A 72 0.59 0.52 -4.86
C HIS A 72 1.25 -0.03 -3.59
N LEU A 73 2.58 0.15 -3.48
CA LEU A 73 3.32 -0.28 -2.30
C LEU A 73 2.87 0.47 -1.04
N SER A 74 2.62 1.79 -1.16
CA SER A 74 2.13 2.59 -0.05
C SER A 74 0.76 2.13 0.44
N MET A 75 -0.11 1.72 -0.47
CA MET A 75 -1.42 1.20 -0.11
C MET A 75 -1.30 -0.13 0.63
N HIS A 76 -0.39 -1.02 0.20
CA HIS A 76 -0.11 -2.25 0.95
C HIS A 76 0.35 -1.95 2.37
N LEU A 77 1.24 -0.97 2.54
CA LEU A 77 1.71 -0.56 3.87
C LEU A 77 0.56 -0.06 4.74
N SER A 78 -0.27 0.82 4.18
CA SER A 78 -1.42 1.38 4.91
C SER A 78 -2.38 0.29 5.34
N ILE A 79 -2.71 -0.62 4.45
CA ILE A 79 -3.63 -1.72 4.74
C ILE A 79 -3.02 -2.67 5.78
N SER A 80 -1.75 -2.98 5.65
CA SER A 80 -1.05 -3.83 6.62
C SER A 80 -1.07 -3.21 8.01
N GLU A 81 -0.88 -1.89 8.09
CA GLU A 81 -0.96 -1.18 9.36
C GLU A 81 -2.38 -1.22 9.91
N GLN A 82 -3.39 -0.97 9.08
CA GLN A 82 -4.80 -1.05 9.49
C GLN A 82 -5.12 -2.42 10.08
N ILE A 83 -4.68 -3.49 9.42
CA ILE A 83 -4.90 -4.85 9.88
C ILE A 83 -4.18 -5.09 11.21
N SER A 84 -2.94 -4.63 11.31
CA SER A 84 -2.10 -4.80 12.50
C SER A 84 -2.74 -4.18 13.76
N ILE A 85 -3.31 -2.99 13.62
CA ILE A 85 -3.93 -2.29 14.76
C ILE A 85 -5.45 -2.48 14.81
N ASN A 86 -6.00 -3.25 13.88
CA ASN A 86 -7.43 -3.52 13.74
C ASN A 86 -8.26 -2.22 13.68
N GLN A 87 -7.85 -1.32 12.78
CA GLN A 87 -8.56 -0.06 12.54
C GLN A 87 -8.83 0.12 11.05
N PRO A 88 -10.07 0.29 10.62
CA PRO A 88 -11.30 0.34 11.44
C PRO A 88 -11.60 -1.00 12.13
N PRO A 89 -12.27 -0.98 13.29
CA PRO A 89 -12.52 -2.20 14.05
C PRO A 89 -13.23 -3.28 13.21
N GLY A 90 -12.63 -4.47 13.15
CA GLY A 90 -13.16 -5.57 12.36
C GLY A 90 -12.38 -5.85 11.07
N ILE A 91 -11.51 -4.94 10.65
CA ILE A 91 -10.76 -5.14 9.39
C ILE A 91 -9.84 -6.36 9.46
N LYS A 92 -9.28 -6.65 10.64
CA LYS A 92 -8.40 -7.81 10.80
C LYS A 92 -9.15 -9.12 10.52
N GLU A 93 -10.35 -9.26 11.07
CA GLU A 93 -11.18 -10.45 10.85
C GLU A 93 -11.57 -10.57 9.39
N ILE A 94 -11.94 -9.46 8.76
CA ILE A 94 -12.31 -9.45 7.35
C ILE A 94 -11.12 -9.88 6.48
N ALA A 95 -9.93 -9.34 6.77
CA ALA A 95 -8.72 -9.70 6.02
C ALA A 95 -8.40 -11.18 6.17
N ASP A 96 -8.55 -11.73 7.38
CA ASP A 96 -8.31 -13.15 7.62
C ASP A 96 -9.29 -14.02 6.82
N LYS A 97 -10.57 -13.65 6.81
CA LYS A 97 -11.58 -14.37 6.04
C LYS A 97 -11.29 -14.33 4.54
N LEU A 98 -10.92 -13.17 4.02
CA LEU A 98 -10.56 -13.03 2.62
C LEU A 98 -9.32 -13.83 2.27
N SER A 99 -8.32 -13.82 3.14
CA SER A 99 -7.09 -14.58 2.95
C SER A 99 -7.38 -16.08 2.87
N GLN A 100 -8.26 -16.58 3.72
CA GLN A 100 -8.67 -17.99 3.68
C GLN A 100 -9.45 -18.32 2.41
N LYS A 101 -10.35 -17.42 2.02
CA LYS A 101 -11.19 -17.62 0.84
C LYS A 101 -10.38 -17.61 -0.44
N LEU A 102 -9.41 -16.70 -0.54
CA LEU A 102 -8.62 -16.50 -1.76
C LEU A 102 -7.31 -17.26 -1.78
N GLY A 103 -6.89 -17.78 -0.64
CA GLY A 103 -5.67 -18.58 -0.54
C GLY A 103 -4.41 -17.79 -0.26
N SER A 104 -4.48 -16.47 -0.17
CA SER A 104 -3.30 -15.65 0.19
C SER A 104 -3.69 -14.28 0.73
N MET A 105 -2.86 -13.74 1.60
CA MET A 105 -3.03 -12.39 2.11
C MET A 105 -2.75 -11.35 1.01
N HIS A 106 -1.88 -11.67 0.06
CA HIS A 106 -1.59 -10.80 -1.09
C HIS A 106 -2.87 -10.53 -1.88
N GLU A 107 -3.60 -11.59 -2.24
CA GLU A 107 -4.86 -11.45 -2.95
C GLU A 107 -5.92 -10.74 -2.12
N ALA A 108 -5.98 -11.04 -0.82
CA ALA A 108 -6.91 -10.38 0.09
C ALA A 108 -6.63 -8.87 0.14
N GLN A 109 -5.37 -8.47 0.24
CA GLN A 109 -5.02 -7.05 0.28
C GLN A 109 -5.31 -6.35 -1.04
N HIS A 110 -5.18 -7.03 -2.17
CA HIS A 110 -5.54 -6.43 -3.45
C HIS A 110 -7.05 -6.11 -3.51
N LEU A 111 -7.91 -6.98 -3.01
CA LEU A 111 -9.34 -6.68 -2.93
C LEU A 111 -9.63 -5.54 -1.97
N ILE A 112 -8.96 -5.53 -0.81
CA ILE A 112 -9.11 -4.44 0.16
C ILE A 112 -8.65 -3.12 -0.46
N MET A 113 -7.57 -3.16 -1.23
CA MET A 113 -7.01 -2.00 -1.91
C MET A 113 -8.01 -1.41 -2.92
N GLU A 114 -8.65 -2.24 -3.71
CA GLU A 114 -9.68 -1.80 -4.65
C GLU A 114 -10.84 -1.13 -3.91
N CYS A 115 -11.26 -1.73 -2.81
CA CYS A 115 -12.34 -1.22 -1.98
C CYS A 115 -11.97 0.14 -1.37
N LEU A 116 -10.76 0.25 -0.83
CA LEU A 116 -10.27 1.51 -0.26
C LEU A 116 -10.21 2.60 -1.31
N GLY A 117 -9.70 2.27 -2.51
CA GLY A 117 -9.64 3.21 -3.61
C GLY A 117 -11.00 3.72 -4.03
N GLN A 118 -12.00 2.83 -4.09
CA GLN A 118 -13.36 3.20 -4.45
C GLN A 118 -13.98 4.14 -3.41
N VAL A 119 -13.82 3.81 -2.13
CA VAL A 119 -14.38 4.62 -1.04
C VAL A 119 -13.70 5.99 -0.98
N MET A 120 -12.40 6.05 -1.21
CA MET A 120 -11.66 7.31 -1.27
C MET A 120 -12.13 8.17 -2.44
N TRP A 121 -12.33 7.57 -3.60
CA TRP A 121 -12.79 8.28 -4.79
C TRP A 121 -14.19 8.87 -4.56
N GLU A 122 -15.10 8.09 -3.97
CA GLU A 122 -16.44 8.57 -3.64
C GLU A 122 -16.40 9.73 -2.64
N ALA A 123 -15.54 9.64 -1.63
CA ALA A 123 -15.38 10.70 -0.63
C ALA A 123 -14.89 12.00 -1.28
N GLN A 124 -13.93 11.91 -2.18
CA GLN A 124 -13.41 13.09 -2.89
C GLN A 124 -14.47 13.71 -3.79
N ARG A 125 -15.24 12.88 -4.48
CA ARG A 125 -16.30 13.37 -5.37
C ARG A 125 -17.39 14.10 -4.59
N GLU A 126 -17.68 13.64 -3.38
CA GLU A 126 -18.70 14.27 -2.52
C GLU A 126 -18.13 15.45 -1.71
N GLY A 127 -16.82 15.74 -1.87
CA GLY A 127 -16.16 16.82 -1.15
C GLY A 127 -15.95 16.54 0.33
N GLY A 128 -16.07 15.28 0.75
CA GLY A 128 -15.93 14.87 2.14
C GLY A 128 -14.66 14.10 2.41
N GLN A 129 -14.55 13.62 3.64
CA GLN A 129 -13.45 12.78 4.07
C GLN A 129 -13.87 11.31 4.03
N LEU A 130 -12.87 10.43 4.00
CA LEU A 130 -13.10 8.99 4.06
C LEU A 130 -13.86 8.63 5.34
N SER A 131 -15.01 7.95 5.19
CA SER A 131 -15.79 7.46 6.32
C SER A 131 -15.33 6.05 6.70
N PRO A 132 -14.83 5.83 7.91
CA PRO A 132 -14.47 4.49 8.36
C PRO A 132 -15.64 3.51 8.28
N GLU A 133 -16.84 3.98 8.56
CA GLU A 133 -18.06 3.14 8.52
C GLU A 133 -18.37 2.67 7.11
N LYS A 134 -18.28 3.56 6.12
CA LYS A 134 -18.53 3.21 4.72
C LYS A 134 -17.48 2.23 4.21
N TYR A 135 -16.23 2.46 4.60
CA TYR A 135 -15.13 1.58 4.24
C TYR A 135 -15.37 0.17 4.82
N LEU A 136 -15.69 0.09 6.10
CA LEU A 136 -15.95 -1.19 6.76
C LEU A 136 -17.15 -1.92 6.16
N GLU A 137 -18.23 -1.21 5.84
CA GLU A 137 -19.38 -1.80 5.15
C GLU A 137 -19.01 -2.38 3.81
N ALA A 138 -18.22 -1.63 3.03
CA ALA A 138 -17.77 -2.09 1.71
C ALA A 138 -16.90 -3.34 1.84
N LEU A 139 -16.03 -3.38 2.85
CA LEU A 139 -15.19 -4.55 3.12
C LEU A 139 -16.03 -5.77 3.49
N LYS A 140 -17.07 -5.59 4.30
CA LYS A 140 -17.95 -6.69 4.71
C LYS A 140 -18.65 -7.33 3.52
N ARG A 141 -18.94 -6.56 2.49
CA ARG A 141 -19.57 -7.09 1.26
C ARG A 141 -18.64 -8.03 0.48
N LEU A 142 -17.34 -7.96 0.71
CA LEU A 142 -16.37 -8.83 0.06
C LEU A 142 -16.32 -10.23 0.66
N THR A 143 -16.78 -10.40 1.88
CA THR A 143 -16.71 -11.68 2.60
C THR A 143 -17.90 -12.61 2.36
#